data_c53f8d53b1211b00520fd6c613112ba8
#
_entry.id   c53f8d53b1211b00520fd6c613112ba8
#
_cell.length_a   1.000
_cell.length_b   1.000
_cell.length_c   1.000
_cell.angle_alpha   90.00
_cell.angle_beta   90.00
_cell.angle_gamma   90.00
#
_symmetry.space_group_name_H-M   'P 1'
#
loop_
_entity.id
_entity.type
_entity.pdbx_description
1 polymer ?
#
loop_
_entity_poly.entity_id
_entity_poly.type
_entity_poly.pdbx_seq_one_letter_code
_entity_poly.pdbx_strand_id
1 'polypeptide(L)'
;MKIAIYSAFFSTKSIDYIKTVIDYLKSKGHNFILFEKIKKHLGGLADSYNYFEDNKLLDKNVDFLFSIGGDGTLLRSISVIKDSKIPILGINAGRLGFLTTIKKNTLEEGLNQFFKKKYEFVERSLLEVQTKYKSEALNDFVYALNEVTINRKNTTSMLSIDTMLNDQHLTTYWSDGLIIATPTGSTGYSLSSGGPIVTPSSKCIVINPIAPHNINMRPLIVPDETTLKISVKGRGNTHLLSL
;
A
#
# COMPACT_ATOMS: atom_id res chain seq x y z
N MET A 1 -5.95 18.57 -16.82
CA MET A 1 -5.67 17.55 -15.81
C MET A 1 -5.75 16.19 -16.47
N LYS A 2 -4.74 15.33 -16.32
CA LYS A 2 -4.69 13.96 -16.83
C LYS A 2 -4.80 12.99 -15.65
N ILE A 3 -5.78 12.10 -15.69
CA ILE A 3 -6.12 11.18 -14.58
C ILE A 3 -5.79 9.75 -15.00
N ALA A 4 -5.11 8.99 -14.16
CA ALA A 4 -4.98 7.55 -14.31
C ALA A 4 -6.06 6.84 -13.49
N ILE A 5 -6.74 5.86 -14.07
CA ILE A 5 -7.75 5.05 -13.38
C ILE A 5 -7.17 3.65 -13.14
N TYR A 6 -7.13 3.26 -11.88
CA TYR A 6 -6.59 1.98 -11.42
C TYR A 6 -7.65 1.17 -10.66
N SER A 7 -7.67 -0.13 -10.88
CA SER A 7 -8.37 -1.10 -10.04
C SER A 7 -7.60 -2.42 -10.03
N ALA A 8 -7.47 -3.03 -8.86
CA ALA A 8 -6.76 -4.32 -8.71
C ALA A 8 -7.70 -5.52 -8.77
N PHE A 9 -8.97 -5.33 -8.41
CA PHE A 9 -9.97 -6.39 -8.29
C PHE A 9 -11.23 -6.03 -9.07
N PHE A 10 -11.72 -6.98 -9.88
CA PHE A 10 -12.83 -6.77 -10.79
C PHE A 10 -14.03 -7.60 -10.35
N SER A 11 -14.95 -6.97 -9.64
CA SER A 11 -16.31 -7.44 -9.38
C SER A 11 -17.30 -6.68 -10.26
N THR A 12 -18.51 -7.20 -10.45
CA THR A 12 -19.57 -6.47 -11.16
C THR A 12 -19.70 -5.04 -10.62
N LYS A 13 -19.70 -4.89 -9.28
CA LYS A 13 -19.78 -3.57 -8.64
C LYS A 13 -18.61 -2.66 -9.02
N SER A 14 -17.35 -3.11 -8.92
CA SER A 14 -16.21 -2.26 -9.24
C SER A 14 -16.18 -1.87 -10.70
N ILE A 15 -16.62 -2.74 -11.61
CA ILE A 15 -16.74 -2.44 -13.04
C ILE A 15 -17.77 -1.34 -13.30
N ASP A 16 -18.94 -1.40 -12.65
CA ASP A 16 -19.96 -0.37 -12.77
C ASP A 16 -19.45 1.00 -12.30
N TYR A 17 -18.67 1.02 -11.20
CA TYR A 17 -18.03 2.25 -10.73
C TYR A 17 -17.00 2.79 -11.69
N ILE A 18 -16.16 1.92 -12.26
CA ILE A 18 -15.18 2.31 -13.27
C ILE A 18 -15.89 2.97 -14.45
N LYS A 19 -16.97 2.36 -14.95
CA LYS A 19 -17.78 2.91 -16.05
C LYS A 19 -18.37 4.27 -15.67
N THR A 20 -18.97 4.39 -14.49
CA THR A 20 -19.55 5.66 -14.01
C THR A 20 -18.50 6.77 -13.93
N VAL A 21 -17.28 6.46 -13.43
CA VAL A 21 -16.18 7.43 -13.38
C VAL A 21 -15.73 7.82 -14.79
N ILE A 22 -15.60 6.85 -15.71
CA ILE A 22 -15.24 7.10 -17.11
C ILE A 22 -16.28 8.03 -17.78
N ASP A 23 -17.56 7.72 -17.62
CA ASP A 23 -18.65 8.51 -18.21
C ASP A 23 -18.69 9.94 -17.65
N TYR A 24 -18.46 10.08 -16.32
CA TYR A 24 -18.33 11.38 -15.70
C TYR A 24 -17.16 12.18 -16.28
N LEU A 25 -15.97 11.59 -16.39
CA LEU A 25 -14.79 12.26 -16.93
C LEU A 25 -14.99 12.68 -18.38
N LYS A 26 -15.60 11.82 -19.21
CA LYS A 26 -15.97 12.14 -20.59
C LYS A 26 -16.94 13.32 -20.68
N SER A 27 -18.02 13.30 -19.89
CA SER A 27 -19.04 14.34 -19.91
C SER A 27 -18.48 15.71 -19.53
N LYS A 28 -17.39 15.75 -18.77
CA LYS A 28 -16.69 16.97 -18.35
C LYS A 28 -15.47 17.31 -19.21
N GLY A 29 -15.15 16.51 -20.22
CA GLY A 29 -14.02 16.75 -21.13
C GLY A 29 -12.64 16.55 -20.50
N HIS A 30 -12.53 15.69 -19.46
CA HIS A 30 -11.26 15.41 -18.80
C HIS A 30 -10.46 14.32 -19.51
N ASN A 31 -9.14 14.49 -19.58
CA ASN A 31 -8.23 13.49 -20.12
C ASN A 31 -7.95 12.41 -19.09
N PHE A 32 -7.99 11.14 -19.52
CA PHE A 32 -7.67 10.02 -18.65
C PHE A 32 -7.01 8.87 -19.41
N ILE A 33 -6.34 8.01 -18.65
CA ILE A 33 -5.76 6.73 -19.09
C ILE A 33 -6.21 5.62 -18.13
N LEU A 34 -6.34 4.43 -18.63
CA LEU A 34 -6.87 3.29 -17.86
C LEU A 34 -5.77 2.27 -17.58
N PHE A 35 -5.85 1.63 -16.41
CA PHE A 35 -5.03 0.45 -16.16
C PHE A 35 -5.39 -0.67 -17.13
N GLU A 36 -4.40 -1.31 -17.75
CA GLU A 36 -4.60 -2.27 -18.85
C GLU A 36 -5.58 -3.40 -18.52
N LYS A 37 -5.58 -3.89 -17.25
CA LYS A 37 -6.48 -4.96 -16.82
C LYS A 37 -7.96 -4.57 -16.85
N ILE A 38 -8.28 -3.27 -16.89
CA ILE A 38 -9.65 -2.77 -17.07
C ILE A 38 -10.16 -3.07 -18.49
N LYS A 39 -9.26 -3.16 -19.50
CA LYS A 39 -9.61 -3.36 -20.90
C LYS A 39 -10.59 -4.53 -21.11
N LYS A 40 -10.33 -5.65 -20.43
CA LYS A 40 -11.15 -6.88 -20.54
C LYS A 40 -12.62 -6.71 -20.11
N HIS A 41 -12.93 -5.64 -19.39
CA HIS A 41 -14.25 -5.40 -18.79
C HIS A 41 -15.05 -4.29 -19.48
N LEU A 42 -14.49 -3.66 -20.53
CA LEU A 42 -15.12 -2.53 -21.24
C LEU A 42 -15.84 -2.95 -22.53
N GLY A 43 -15.72 -4.23 -22.95
CA GLY A 43 -16.37 -4.71 -24.17
C GLY A 43 -15.96 -3.93 -25.42
N GLY A 44 -16.89 -3.64 -26.32
CA GLY A 44 -16.63 -2.95 -27.60
C GLY A 44 -16.07 -1.53 -27.50
N LEU A 45 -16.05 -0.92 -26.30
CA LEU A 45 -15.45 0.40 -26.08
C LEU A 45 -13.95 0.31 -25.74
N ALA A 46 -13.40 -0.88 -25.58
CA ALA A 46 -12.04 -1.08 -25.08
C ALA A 46 -10.98 -0.37 -25.94
N ASP A 47 -11.10 -0.39 -27.25
CA ASP A 47 -10.09 0.17 -28.16
C ASP A 47 -10.16 1.70 -28.30
N SER A 48 -11.12 2.34 -27.64
CA SER A 48 -11.29 3.81 -27.66
C SER A 48 -10.45 4.53 -26.60
N TYR A 49 -9.68 3.80 -25.79
CA TYR A 49 -8.95 4.37 -24.64
C TYR A 49 -7.46 4.11 -24.69
N ASN A 50 -6.70 4.97 -24.03
CA ASN A 50 -5.29 4.76 -23.75
C ASN A 50 -5.10 3.99 -22.45
N TYR A 51 -4.08 3.12 -22.41
CA TYR A 51 -3.81 2.23 -21.29
C TYR A 51 -2.39 2.40 -20.75
N PHE A 52 -2.21 2.10 -19.48
CA PHE A 52 -0.91 1.95 -18.85
C PHE A 52 -0.77 0.56 -18.23
N GLU A 53 0.46 0.06 -18.14
CA GLU A 53 0.82 -1.28 -17.66
C GLU A 53 1.32 -1.25 -16.23
N ASP A 54 1.22 -2.40 -15.53
CA ASP A 54 1.60 -2.55 -14.11
C ASP A 54 3.10 -2.29 -13.87
N ASN A 55 3.94 -2.69 -14.84
CA ASN A 55 5.40 -2.68 -14.69
C ASN A 55 6.06 -1.39 -15.21
N LYS A 56 5.30 -0.47 -15.74
CA LYS A 56 5.83 0.80 -16.23
C LYS A 56 5.45 1.91 -15.25
N LEU A 57 6.43 2.73 -14.89
CA LEU A 57 6.17 3.96 -14.16
C LEU A 57 5.09 4.76 -14.87
N LEU A 58 4.12 5.21 -14.10
CA LEU A 58 3.11 6.11 -14.62
C LEU A 58 3.81 7.35 -15.20
N ASP A 59 3.35 7.78 -16.39
CA ASP A 59 3.86 8.98 -17.03
C ASP A 59 3.82 10.18 -16.05
N LYS A 60 4.94 10.90 -15.94
CA LYS A 60 5.06 12.10 -15.09
C LYS A 60 4.02 13.19 -15.40
N ASN A 61 3.35 13.10 -16.56
CA ASN A 61 2.26 13.99 -16.94
C ASN A 61 0.89 13.60 -16.35
N VAL A 62 0.82 12.58 -15.52
CA VAL A 62 -0.40 12.22 -14.78
C VAL A 62 -0.48 13.05 -13.52
N ASP A 63 -1.58 13.80 -13.38
CA ASP A 63 -1.81 14.69 -12.24
C ASP A 63 -2.34 13.93 -11.01
N PHE A 64 -3.18 12.89 -11.23
CA PHE A 64 -3.80 12.09 -10.16
C PHE A 64 -4.02 10.65 -10.59
N LEU A 65 -3.93 9.72 -9.61
CA LEU A 65 -4.39 8.36 -9.75
C LEU A 65 -5.73 8.17 -9.01
N PHE A 66 -6.77 7.73 -9.72
CA PHE A 66 -8.04 7.31 -9.12
C PHE A 66 -8.00 5.81 -8.86
N SER A 67 -7.90 5.42 -7.60
CA SER A 67 -7.91 4.02 -7.16
C SER A 67 -9.34 3.60 -6.86
N ILE A 68 -9.94 2.78 -7.73
CA ILE A 68 -11.34 2.34 -7.61
C ILE A 68 -11.39 0.93 -7.04
N GLY A 69 -11.85 0.81 -5.79
CA GLY A 69 -11.89 -0.45 -5.05
C GLY A 69 -12.00 -0.23 -3.56
N GLY A 70 -11.48 -1.17 -2.76
CA GLY A 70 -11.29 -1.01 -1.31
C GLY A 70 -9.85 -0.63 -0.98
N ASP A 71 -9.53 -0.66 0.33
CA ASP A 71 -8.18 -0.35 0.83
C ASP A 71 -7.10 -1.23 0.18
N GLY A 72 -7.37 -2.52 -0.04
CA GLY A 72 -6.43 -3.42 -0.74
C GLY A 72 -6.13 -3.01 -2.18
N THR A 73 -7.04 -2.32 -2.87
CA THR A 73 -6.79 -1.75 -4.20
C THR A 73 -5.86 -0.54 -4.09
N LEU A 74 -6.10 0.31 -3.08
CA LEU A 74 -5.26 1.48 -2.84
C LEU A 74 -3.84 1.06 -2.46
N LEU A 75 -3.68 0.07 -1.57
CA LEU A 75 -2.37 -0.48 -1.22
C LEU A 75 -1.61 -0.97 -2.46
N ARG A 76 -2.27 -1.70 -3.35
CA ARG A 76 -1.66 -2.17 -4.61
C ARG A 76 -1.31 -1.04 -5.57
N SER A 77 -2.00 0.10 -5.51
CA SER A 77 -1.68 1.23 -6.40
C SER A 77 -0.31 1.86 -6.11
N ILE A 78 0.28 1.59 -4.94
CA ILE A 78 1.63 2.03 -4.59
C ILE A 78 2.67 1.45 -5.56
N SER A 79 2.49 0.21 -6.03
CA SER A 79 3.40 -0.41 -7.03
C SER A 79 3.43 0.37 -8.34
N VAL A 80 2.36 1.06 -8.67
CA VAL A 80 2.19 1.82 -9.91
C VAL A 80 2.77 3.23 -9.79
N ILE A 81 2.54 3.89 -8.64
CA ILE A 81 3.01 5.27 -8.44
C ILE A 81 4.45 5.33 -7.90
N LYS A 82 4.88 4.32 -7.13
CA LYS A 82 6.21 4.24 -6.50
C LYS A 82 6.58 5.57 -5.80
N ASP A 83 7.68 6.18 -6.19
CA ASP A 83 8.21 7.46 -5.70
C ASP A 83 7.81 8.68 -6.56
N SER A 84 6.90 8.49 -7.53
CA SER A 84 6.47 9.57 -8.46
C SER A 84 5.77 10.74 -7.77
N LYS A 85 5.33 10.58 -6.53
CA LYS A 85 4.52 11.54 -5.75
C LYS A 85 3.18 11.89 -6.40
N ILE A 86 2.68 11.09 -7.34
CA ILE A 86 1.35 11.28 -7.93
C ILE A 86 0.31 11.04 -6.83
N PRO A 87 -0.55 12.04 -6.54
CA PRO A 87 -1.57 11.89 -5.51
C PRO A 87 -2.62 10.83 -5.89
N ILE A 88 -3.09 10.09 -4.88
CA ILE A 88 -4.11 9.06 -5.05
C ILE A 88 -5.45 9.55 -4.50
N LEU A 89 -6.50 9.45 -5.30
CA LEU A 89 -7.88 9.57 -4.85
C LEU A 89 -8.49 8.18 -4.71
N GLY A 90 -8.78 7.77 -3.48
CA GLY A 90 -9.44 6.48 -3.19
C GLY A 90 -10.95 6.56 -3.37
N ILE A 91 -11.50 5.78 -4.31
CA ILE A 91 -12.94 5.66 -4.56
C ILE A 91 -13.40 4.28 -4.10
N ASN A 92 -14.25 4.24 -3.08
CA ASN A 92 -14.73 3.00 -2.49
C ASN A 92 -15.81 2.33 -3.34
N ALA A 93 -15.48 1.19 -3.93
CA ALA A 93 -16.41 0.34 -4.67
C ALA A 93 -16.88 -0.91 -3.86
N GLY A 94 -16.55 -1.00 -2.58
CA GLY A 94 -16.79 -2.17 -1.73
C GLY A 94 -17.24 -1.84 -0.32
N ARG A 95 -16.69 -2.57 0.66
CA ARG A 95 -16.88 -2.29 2.09
C ARG A 95 -16.07 -1.05 2.46
N LEU A 96 -16.61 -0.27 3.40
CA LEU A 96 -15.93 0.91 3.93
C LEU A 96 -14.57 0.49 4.53
N GLY A 97 -13.51 1.19 4.11
CA GLY A 97 -12.16 1.05 4.61
C GLY A 97 -11.66 2.33 5.27
N PHE A 98 -10.39 2.37 5.63
CA PHE A 98 -9.72 3.50 6.27
C PHE A 98 -9.02 4.44 5.28
N LEU A 99 -8.74 3.95 4.06
CA LEU A 99 -7.93 4.67 3.07
C LEU A 99 -8.75 5.31 1.95
N THR A 100 -9.92 4.74 1.63
CA THR A 100 -10.76 5.24 0.55
C THR A 100 -11.67 6.37 1.03
N THR A 101 -11.72 7.47 0.27
CA THR A 101 -12.35 8.75 0.70
C THR A 101 -13.76 8.92 0.15
N ILE A 102 -13.97 8.63 -1.15
CA ILE A 102 -15.28 8.80 -1.80
C ILE A 102 -16.10 7.53 -1.67
N LYS A 103 -17.30 7.65 -1.09
CA LYS A 103 -18.25 6.55 -0.91
C LYS A 103 -19.22 6.44 -2.09
N LYS A 104 -19.89 5.30 -2.20
CA LYS A 104 -20.87 5.00 -3.25
C LYS A 104 -21.93 6.07 -3.43
N ASN A 105 -22.62 6.41 -2.35
CA ASN A 105 -23.79 7.28 -2.39
C ASN A 105 -23.43 8.75 -2.66
N THR A 106 -22.15 9.09 -2.70
CA THR A 106 -21.62 10.44 -2.87
C THR A 106 -20.60 10.52 -4.01
N LEU A 107 -20.57 9.55 -4.94
CA LEU A 107 -19.56 9.49 -5.99
C LEU A 107 -19.56 10.74 -6.85
N GLU A 108 -20.70 11.12 -7.40
CA GLU A 108 -20.81 12.30 -8.26
C GLU A 108 -20.51 13.59 -7.49
N GLU A 109 -21.02 13.72 -6.28
CA GLU A 109 -20.73 14.86 -5.41
C GLU A 109 -19.24 14.93 -5.08
N GLY A 110 -18.63 13.79 -4.69
CA GLY A 110 -17.20 13.71 -4.40
C GLY A 110 -16.33 14.09 -5.59
N LEU A 111 -16.68 13.63 -6.81
CA LEU A 111 -15.98 14.02 -8.03
C LEU A 111 -16.17 15.52 -8.33
N ASN A 112 -17.39 16.04 -8.15
CA ASN A 112 -17.66 17.47 -8.31
C ASN A 112 -16.83 18.32 -7.34
N GLN A 113 -16.69 17.90 -6.09
CA GLN A 113 -15.86 18.58 -5.10
C GLN A 113 -14.37 18.51 -5.45
N PHE A 114 -13.91 17.33 -5.88
CA PHE A 114 -12.54 17.14 -6.34
C PHE A 114 -12.20 18.11 -7.48
N PHE A 115 -13.01 18.20 -8.53
CA PHE A 115 -12.73 19.10 -9.65
C PHE A 115 -12.89 20.59 -9.30
N LYS A 116 -13.64 20.92 -8.24
CA LYS A 116 -13.67 22.27 -7.64
C LYS A 116 -12.48 22.54 -6.71
N LYS A 117 -11.49 21.62 -6.65
CA LYS A 117 -10.31 21.69 -5.76
C LYS A 117 -10.66 21.80 -4.27
N LYS A 118 -11.80 21.23 -3.87
CA LYS A 118 -12.22 21.16 -2.46
C LYS A 118 -11.72 19.85 -1.83
N TYR A 119 -10.41 19.71 -1.66
CA TYR A 119 -9.74 18.59 -1.04
C TYR A 119 -8.46 19.05 -0.35
N GLU A 120 -7.96 18.23 0.54
CA GLU A 120 -6.67 18.38 1.20
C GLU A 120 -5.78 17.19 0.87
N PHE A 121 -4.47 17.43 0.76
CA PHE A 121 -3.49 16.36 0.63
C PHE A 121 -3.13 15.82 1.99
N VAL A 122 -3.13 14.50 2.11
CA VAL A 122 -2.66 13.78 3.29
C VAL A 122 -1.44 12.97 2.89
N GLU A 123 -0.29 13.36 3.40
CA GLU A 123 0.96 12.61 3.22
C GLU A 123 0.95 11.35 4.08
N ARG A 124 1.54 10.28 3.56
CA ARG A 124 1.68 8.99 4.24
C ARG A 124 3.13 8.52 4.14
N SER A 125 3.69 8.08 5.27
CA SER A 125 5.00 7.43 5.25
C SER A 125 4.93 6.10 4.51
N LEU A 126 5.96 5.79 3.74
CA LEU A 126 6.18 4.49 3.10
C LEU A 126 7.44 3.86 3.69
N LEU A 127 7.43 2.54 3.82
CA LEU A 127 8.65 1.77 4.06
C LEU A 127 9.28 1.40 2.73
N GLU A 128 10.57 1.65 2.58
CA GLU A 128 11.37 1.15 1.47
C GLU A 128 12.19 -0.05 1.94
N VAL A 129 12.16 -1.13 1.17
CA VAL A 129 12.89 -2.36 1.47
C VAL A 129 14.06 -2.54 0.54
N GLN A 130 15.24 -2.69 1.10
CA GLN A 130 16.45 -3.05 0.38
C GLN A 130 16.95 -4.40 0.87
N THR A 131 17.28 -5.30 -0.04
CA THR A 131 17.82 -6.63 0.30
C THR A 131 19.24 -6.79 -0.20
N LYS A 132 20.08 -7.48 0.59
CA LYS A 132 21.46 -7.79 0.20
C LYS A 132 21.53 -8.66 -1.07
N TYR A 133 20.54 -9.52 -1.25
CA TYR A 133 20.46 -10.42 -2.40
C TYR A 133 19.35 -9.96 -3.33
N LYS A 134 19.64 -9.91 -4.63
CA LYS A 134 18.60 -9.64 -5.63
C LYS A 134 17.55 -10.76 -5.58
N SER A 135 16.30 -10.38 -5.45
CA SER A 135 15.15 -11.28 -5.54
C SER A 135 14.26 -10.76 -6.66
N GLU A 136 13.93 -11.62 -7.63
CA GLU A 136 13.01 -11.24 -8.72
C GLU A 136 11.67 -10.73 -8.17
N ALA A 137 11.21 -11.30 -7.06
CA ALA A 137 9.96 -10.88 -6.41
C ALA A 137 10.01 -9.46 -5.81
N LEU A 138 11.20 -8.93 -5.47
CA LEU A 138 11.39 -7.60 -4.90
C LEU A 138 11.85 -6.57 -5.94
N ASN A 139 12.26 -6.99 -7.15
CA ASN A 139 12.75 -6.06 -8.16
C ASN A 139 11.69 -5.04 -8.60
N ASP A 140 10.41 -5.39 -8.50
CA ASP A 140 9.29 -4.55 -8.96
C ASP A 140 8.54 -3.85 -7.82
N PHE A 141 8.70 -4.31 -6.55
CA PHE A 141 7.91 -3.80 -5.43
C PHE A 141 8.73 -3.73 -4.15
N VAL A 142 9.25 -2.57 -3.87
CA VAL A 142 10.12 -2.28 -2.71
C VAL A 142 9.47 -1.38 -1.66
N TYR A 143 8.25 -0.91 -1.90
CA TYR A 143 7.56 0.02 -1.01
C TYR A 143 6.35 -0.62 -0.34
N ALA A 144 6.16 -0.37 0.95
CA ALA A 144 4.98 -0.77 1.70
C ALA A 144 4.31 0.45 2.36
N LEU A 145 2.98 0.59 2.15
CA LEU A 145 2.18 1.61 2.82
C LEU A 145 1.73 1.14 4.21
N ASN A 146 1.48 -0.14 4.40
CA ASN A 146 1.09 -0.69 5.68
C ASN A 146 2.30 -1.18 6.48
N GLU A 147 2.82 -2.34 6.15
CA GLU A 147 3.91 -2.97 6.90
C GLU A 147 4.80 -3.84 6.02
N VAL A 148 5.99 -4.06 6.50
CA VAL A 148 6.90 -5.13 6.08
C VAL A 148 6.91 -6.18 7.17
N THR A 149 6.68 -7.44 6.81
CA THR A 149 6.68 -8.54 7.77
C THR A 149 7.73 -9.59 7.44
N ILE A 150 8.40 -10.06 8.48
CA ILE A 150 9.31 -11.21 8.43
C ILE A 150 8.67 -12.32 9.25
N ASN A 151 8.35 -13.44 8.64
CA ASN A 151 7.69 -14.55 9.30
C ASN A 151 8.46 -15.86 9.10
N ARG A 152 8.38 -16.76 10.08
CA ARG A 152 8.84 -18.14 9.91
C ARG A 152 8.06 -18.84 8.79
N LYS A 153 8.74 -19.74 8.08
CA LYS A 153 8.15 -20.56 7.02
C LYS A 153 8.32 -22.03 7.31
N ASN A 154 7.21 -22.77 7.31
CA ASN A 154 7.19 -24.24 7.40
C ASN A 154 8.00 -24.82 8.59
N THR A 155 8.04 -24.11 9.72
CA THR A 155 8.77 -24.56 10.93
C THR A 155 8.02 -24.17 12.19
N THR A 156 8.15 -24.97 13.23
CA THR A 156 7.67 -24.65 14.58
C THR A 156 8.73 -23.89 15.39
N SER A 157 9.97 -23.81 14.89
CA SER A 157 11.07 -23.10 15.56
C SER A 157 10.93 -21.59 15.34
N MET A 158 11.18 -20.83 16.39
CA MET A 158 11.24 -19.37 16.33
C MET A 158 12.41 -18.91 15.45
N LEU A 159 12.27 -17.71 14.94
CA LEU A 159 13.35 -16.98 14.29
C LEU A 159 14.18 -16.23 15.33
N SER A 160 15.46 -16.09 15.08
CA SER A 160 16.35 -15.13 15.73
C SER A 160 16.52 -13.95 14.78
N ILE A 161 15.92 -12.81 15.11
CA ILE A 161 15.88 -11.62 14.26
C ILE A 161 16.73 -10.53 14.92
N ASP A 162 17.94 -10.39 14.45
CA ASP A 162 18.87 -9.37 14.92
C ASP A 162 18.53 -8.04 14.27
N THR A 163 18.30 -7.01 15.08
CA THR A 163 17.78 -5.72 14.62
C THR A 163 18.70 -4.59 15.07
N MET A 164 19.06 -3.74 14.12
CA MET A 164 19.87 -2.54 14.34
C MET A 164 19.06 -1.31 13.94
N LEU A 165 19.21 -0.22 14.68
CA LEU A 165 18.68 1.12 14.38
C LEU A 165 19.87 2.05 14.10
N ASN A 166 19.95 2.65 12.92
CA ASN A 166 21.01 3.59 12.54
C ASN A 166 22.41 3.05 12.88
N ASP A 167 22.70 1.78 12.51
CA ASP A 167 23.94 1.07 12.79
C ASP A 167 24.22 0.73 14.27
N GLN A 168 23.31 1.01 15.19
CA GLN A 168 23.42 0.59 16.60
C GLN A 168 22.55 -0.63 16.85
N HIS A 169 23.11 -1.64 17.54
CA HIS A 169 22.37 -2.84 17.90
C HIS A 169 21.23 -2.49 18.87
N LEU A 170 19.99 -2.80 18.46
CA LEU A 170 18.82 -2.64 19.33
C LEU A 170 18.63 -3.88 20.21
N THR A 171 18.36 -5.00 19.56
CA THR A 171 18.09 -6.28 20.23
C THR A 171 18.02 -7.42 19.21
N THR A 172 18.06 -8.64 19.72
CA THR A 172 17.72 -9.83 18.94
C THR A 172 16.35 -10.36 19.38
N TYR A 173 15.35 -10.28 18.50
CA TYR A 173 14.03 -10.84 18.74
C TYR A 173 14.03 -12.35 18.52
N TRP A 174 13.61 -13.10 19.52
CA TRP A 174 13.29 -14.52 19.41
C TRP A 174 11.78 -14.63 19.32
N SER A 175 11.24 -14.82 18.12
CA SER A 175 9.82 -14.67 17.84
C SER A 175 9.39 -15.48 16.61
N ASP A 176 8.10 -15.60 16.39
CA ASP A 176 7.54 -16.19 15.18
C ASP A 176 7.74 -15.28 13.96
N GLY A 177 7.93 -13.99 14.20
CA GLY A 177 8.19 -12.98 13.18
C GLY A 177 8.35 -11.59 13.76
N LEU A 178 8.56 -10.63 12.86
CA LEU A 178 8.69 -9.22 13.18
C LEU A 178 7.89 -8.40 12.15
N ILE A 179 7.13 -7.44 12.63
CA ILE A 179 6.38 -6.48 11.82
C ILE A 179 7.06 -5.12 11.95
N ILE A 180 7.33 -4.51 10.83
CA ILE A 180 7.72 -3.10 10.74
C ILE A 180 6.55 -2.38 10.07
N ALA A 181 5.82 -1.57 10.82
CA ALA A 181 4.60 -0.92 10.33
C ALA A 181 4.75 0.61 10.26
N THR A 182 4.16 1.20 9.22
CA THR A 182 3.92 2.63 9.17
C THR A 182 2.77 3.01 10.11
N PRO A 183 2.49 4.30 10.35
CA PRO A 183 1.27 4.72 11.03
C PRO A 183 0.00 4.21 10.36
N THR A 184 -0.03 4.17 9.03
CA THR A 184 -1.16 3.60 8.26
C THR A 184 -1.33 2.11 8.57
N GLY A 185 -0.25 1.35 8.59
CA GLY A 185 -0.23 -0.09 8.91
C GLY A 185 -0.47 -0.42 10.37
N SER A 186 -0.44 0.58 11.28
CA SER A 186 -0.72 0.35 12.70
C SER A 186 -2.09 -0.27 12.97
N THR A 187 -3.06 -0.05 12.07
CA THR A 187 -4.40 -0.66 12.12
C THR A 187 -4.52 -1.96 11.31
N GLY A 188 -3.43 -2.42 10.68
CA GLY A 188 -3.34 -3.67 9.93
C GLY A 188 -2.87 -4.85 10.80
N TYR A 189 -1.92 -5.62 10.31
CA TYR A 189 -1.40 -6.81 11.01
C TYR A 189 -0.72 -6.47 12.33
N SER A 190 -0.11 -5.28 12.43
CA SER A 190 0.47 -4.78 13.68
C SER A 190 -0.55 -4.75 14.82
N LEU A 191 -1.78 -4.27 14.56
CA LEU A 191 -2.84 -4.20 15.57
C LEU A 191 -3.22 -5.59 16.10
N SER A 192 -3.42 -6.56 15.21
CA SER A 192 -3.77 -7.93 15.60
C SER A 192 -2.62 -8.66 16.35
N SER A 193 -1.40 -8.15 16.21
CA SER A 193 -0.22 -8.64 16.96
C SER A 193 0.09 -7.82 18.22
N GLY A 194 -0.88 -7.02 18.70
CA GLY A 194 -0.75 -6.23 19.94
C GLY A 194 -0.02 -4.90 19.79
N GLY A 195 0.17 -4.43 18.55
CA GLY A 195 0.76 -3.11 18.29
C GLY A 195 -0.20 -1.95 18.64
N PRO A 196 0.32 -0.76 18.91
CA PRO A 196 -0.49 0.43 19.19
C PRO A 196 -1.15 0.98 17.93
N ILE A 197 -2.29 1.64 18.08
CA ILE A 197 -2.89 2.47 17.03
C ILE A 197 -2.13 3.79 16.99
N VAL A 198 -1.66 4.15 15.81
CA VAL A 198 -0.92 5.38 15.55
C VAL A 198 -1.69 6.23 14.54
N THR A 199 -1.78 7.54 14.80
CA THR A 199 -2.45 8.44 13.86
C THR A 199 -1.66 8.52 12.55
N PRO A 200 -2.35 8.52 11.40
CA PRO A 200 -1.70 8.46 10.09
C PRO A 200 -0.72 9.62 9.78
N SER A 201 -0.88 10.75 10.45
CA SER A 201 -0.01 11.93 10.33
C SER A 201 1.26 11.87 11.19
N SER A 202 1.41 10.84 12.02
CA SER A 202 2.61 10.68 12.86
C SER A 202 3.82 10.32 12.00
N LYS A 203 4.96 10.92 12.31
CA LYS A 203 6.24 10.61 11.67
C LYS A 203 7.00 9.56 12.48
N CYS A 204 6.55 8.31 12.37
CA CYS A 204 7.16 7.21 13.12
C CYS A 204 6.99 5.86 12.43
N ILE A 205 7.71 4.87 12.92
CA ILE A 205 7.64 3.45 12.52
C ILE A 205 7.37 2.64 13.80
N VAL A 206 6.53 1.62 13.69
CA VAL A 206 6.26 0.67 14.75
C VAL A 206 7.01 -0.62 14.47
N ILE A 207 7.87 -1.05 15.39
CA ILE A 207 8.56 -2.35 15.37
C ILE A 207 7.81 -3.26 16.33
N ASN A 208 7.13 -4.28 15.81
CA ASN A 208 6.23 -5.12 16.60
C ASN A 208 6.58 -6.61 16.43
N PRO A 209 7.12 -7.30 17.44
CA PRO A 209 7.40 -8.72 17.37
C PRO A 209 6.12 -9.56 17.40
N ILE A 210 6.09 -10.65 16.63
CA ILE A 210 4.98 -11.60 16.58
C ILE A 210 5.29 -12.75 17.54
N ALA A 211 4.45 -12.96 18.56
CA ALA A 211 4.59 -14.01 19.56
C ALA A 211 6.05 -14.15 20.09
N PRO A 212 6.63 -13.12 20.68
CA PRO A 212 8.01 -13.18 21.17
C PRO A 212 8.15 -14.14 22.34
N HIS A 213 9.29 -14.83 22.41
CA HIS A 213 9.60 -15.72 23.53
C HIS A 213 9.74 -14.95 24.85
N ASN A 214 10.34 -13.77 24.80
CA ASN A 214 10.49 -12.92 25.97
C ASN A 214 9.18 -12.18 26.25
N ILE A 215 8.55 -12.50 27.38
CA ILE A 215 7.27 -11.95 27.84
C ILE A 215 7.32 -10.43 28.08
N ASN A 216 8.49 -9.86 28.29
CA ASN A 216 8.67 -8.42 28.54
C ASN A 216 8.82 -7.61 27.23
N MET A 217 8.93 -8.26 26.07
CA MET A 217 8.99 -7.56 24.79
C MET A 217 7.69 -6.79 24.52
N ARG A 218 7.86 -5.57 24.07
CA ARG A 218 6.75 -4.68 23.70
C ARG A 218 7.03 -4.08 22.32
N PRO A 219 6.01 -3.67 21.58
CA PRO A 219 6.20 -2.87 20.39
C PRO A 219 6.98 -1.60 20.69
N LEU A 220 7.91 -1.26 19.81
CA LEU A 220 8.74 -0.06 19.90
C LEU A 220 8.32 0.92 18.81
N ILE A 221 8.20 2.20 19.16
CA ILE A 221 7.96 3.29 18.21
C ILE A 221 9.27 4.05 18.04
N VAL A 222 9.67 4.26 16.79
CA VAL A 222 10.87 5.01 16.42
C VAL A 222 10.52 6.08 15.38
N PRO A 223 11.31 7.16 15.23
CA PRO A 223 11.13 8.14 14.15
C PRO A 223 11.16 7.49 12.77
N ASP A 224 10.39 8.00 11.80
CA ASP A 224 10.31 7.45 10.44
C ASP A 224 11.58 7.67 9.59
N GLU A 225 12.48 8.52 10.05
CA GLU A 225 13.83 8.69 9.48
C GLU A 225 14.79 7.56 9.87
N THR A 226 14.38 6.65 10.76
CA THR A 226 15.23 5.56 11.26
C THR A 226 15.48 4.52 10.19
N THR A 227 16.75 4.21 9.95
CA THR A 227 17.15 3.07 9.12
C THR A 227 17.20 1.80 9.96
N LEU A 228 16.40 0.79 9.59
CA LEU A 228 16.44 -0.52 10.22
C LEU A 228 17.29 -1.49 9.39
N LYS A 229 18.28 -2.13 10.02
CA LYS A 229 18.99 -3.27 9.44
C LYS A 229 18.59 -4.52 10.17
N ILE A 230 18.13 -5.52 9.42
CA ILE A 230 17.58 -6.75 9.97
C ILE A 230 18.34 -7.94 9.41
N SER A 231 18.83 -8.80 10.30
CA SER A 231 19.46 -10.07 9.95
C SER A 231 18.67 -11.21 10.58
N VAL A 232 18.28 -12.18 9.76
CA VAL A 232 17.42 -13.29 10.20
C VAL A 232 18.21 -14.58 10.22
N LYS A 233 18.13 -15.31 11.34
CA LYS A 233 18.66 -16.68 11.52
C LYS A 233 17.53 -17.58 11.98
N GLY A 234 17.43 -18.77 11.41
CA GLY A 234 16.45 -19.79 11.80
C GLY A 234 17.00 -21.19 11.54
N ARG A 235 16.38 -22.22 12.11
CA ARG A 235 16.78 -23.62 11.87
C ARG A 235 16.51 -24.09 10.44
N GLY A 236 15.58 -23.46 9.73
CA GLY A 236 15.40 -23.63 8.28
C GLY A 236 15.95 -22.37 7.60
N ASN A 237 16.71 -22.52 6.50
CA ASN A 237 17.30 -21.39 5.78
C ASN A 237 16.27 -20.53 5.03
N THR A 238 14.97 -20.65 5.35
CA THR A 238 13.90 -19.94 4.65
C THR A 238 12.95 -19.26 5.64
N HIS A 239 12.66 -18.01 5.36
CA HIS A 239 11.64 -17.21 6.02
C HIS A 239 10.79 -16.48 4.95
N LEU A 240 9.63 -15.97 5.34
CA LEU A 240 8.76 -15.19 4.46
C LEU A 240 9.00 -13.71 4.72
N LEU A 241 9.26 -12.95 3.66
CA LEU A 241 9.20 -11.49 3.64
C LEU A 241 7.96 -11.09 2.86
N SER A 242 7.11 -10.24 3.45
CA SER A 242 5.90 -9.73 2.80
C SER A 242 5.82 -8.21 2.95
N LEU A 243 5.27 -7.56 1.92
CA LEU A 243 5.03 -6.12 1.85
C LEU A 243 3.55 -5.86 1.59
#